data_82987be165900cf82c2accf8c134d7d6
#
_entry.id   82987be165900cf82c2accf8c134d7d6
#
_cell.length_a   1.000
_cell.length_b   1.000
_cell.length_c   1.000
_cell.angle_alpha   90.00
_cell.angle_beta   90.00
_cell.angle_gamma   90.00
#
_symmetry.space_group_name_H-M   'P 1'
#
loop_
_entity.id
_entity.type
_entity.pdbx_description
1 polymer ?
#
loop_
_entity_poly.entity_id
_entity_poly.type
_entity_poly.pdbx_seq_one_letter_code
_entity_poly.pdbx_strand_id
1 'polypeptide(L)'
;MNKETNIFQFTHFRKYLEQYQEQRVLEEPSFTRTEICNLLGLSKSRSYFADVLRGKKVSPRMVQKFIEILNLNKKEAQYFKAMVQLDQAKNEQVRSQAMEELLHIHPTPEHLLNSDAYDYYAKWYHSALFAILDVLDINDDLRPVQKRIFPKVSLGKLSSSIQLLIRLGLVRQNSDGFYKPTKDSISSGPYNNDELIRQYQLQCFELSKEALLTPSK
;
A
#
# COMPACT_ATOMS: atom_id res chain seq x y z
N MET A 1 -30.45 11.57 3.44
CA MET A 1 -29.73 10.55 2.64
C MET A 1 -28.52 10.14 3.45
N ASN A 2 -28.60 8.99 4.14
CA ASN A 2 -27.50 8.48 4.94
C ASN A 2 -26.31 8.19 4.03
N LYS A 3 -25.22 8.89 4.26
CA LYS A 3 -23.95 8.57 3.62
C LYS A 3 -23.34 7.40 4.40
N GLU A 4 -23.80 6.17 4.13
CA GLU A 4 -23.17 4.98 4.68
C GLU A 4 -21.68 5.04 4.37
N THR A 5 -20.85 4.73 5.38
CA THR A 5 -19.40 4.68 5.21
C THR A 5 -19.06 3.58 4.22
N ASN A 6 -18.81 3.94 2.97
CA ASN A 6 -18.50 2.96 1.94
C ASN A 6 -17.12 2.32 2.20
N ILE A 7 -17.12 1.04 2.55
CA ILE A 7 -15.90 0.28 2.88
C ILE A 7 -14.87 0.29 1.76
N PHE A 8 -15.30 0.37 0.49
CA PHE A 8 -14.43 0.34 -0.67
C PHE A 8 -13.57 1.60 -0.84
N GLN A 9 -13.84 2.65 -0.06
CA GLN A 9 -13.00 3.85 0.00
C GLN A 9 -11.78 3.69 0.93
N PHE A 10 -11.63 2.55 1.59
CA PHE A 10 -10.58 2.30 2.56
C PHE A 10 -9.67 1.15 2.12
N THR A 11 -8.38 1.32 2.32
CA THR A 11 -7.37 0.26 2.22
C THR A 11 -6.95 -0.27 3.59
N HIS A 12 -7.31 0.44 4.67
CA HIS A 12 -6.95 0.11 6.05
C HIS A 12 -8.20 -0.16 6.88
N PHE A 13 -8.38 -1.40 7.33
CA PHE A 13 -9.57 -1.79 8.09
C PHE A 13 -9.73 -1.00 9.40
N ARG A 14 -8.63 -0.55 10.04
CA ARG A 14 -8.70 0.24 11.28
C ARG A 14 -9.27 1.63 11.06
N LYS A 15 -8.88 2.29 9.96
CA LYS A 15 -9.45 3.59 9.55
C LYS A 15 -10.92 3.46 9.20
N TYR A 16 -11.29 2.37 8.51
CA TYR A 16 -12.69 2.08 8.22
C TYR A 16 -13.49 1.88 9.51
N LEU A 17 -13.01 1.07 10.46
CA LEU A 17 -13.67 0.84 11.75
C LEU A 17 -13.83 2.13 12.56
N GLU A 18 -12.82 2.98 12.59
CA GLU A 18 -12.83 4.26 13.30
C GLU A 18 -13.89 5.20 12.69
N GLN A 19 -13.86 5.42 11.38
CA GLN A 19 -14.79 6.30 10.70
C GLN A 19 -16.24 5.75 10.74
N TYR A 20 -16.41 4.45 10.61
CA TYR A 20 -17.71 3.80 10.78
C TYR A 20 -18.29 4.07 12.18
N GLN A 21 -17.50 3.88 13.23
CA GLN A 21 -17.92 4.11 14.62
C GLN A 21 -18.25 5.58 14.85
N GLU A 22 -17.42 6.51 14.35
CA GLU A 22 -17.66 7.95 14.47
C GLU A 22 -18.97 8.37 13.79
N GLN A 23 -19.26 7.87 12.60
CA GLN A 23 -20.53 8.15 11.92
C GLN A 23 -21.73 7.54 12.66
N ARG A 24 -21.62 6.28 13.09
CA ARG A 24 -22.72 5.62 13.80
C ARG A 24 -23.06 6.28 15.13
N VAL A 25 -22.08 6.78 15.85
CA VAL A 25 -22.33 7.55 17.11
C VAL A 25 -23.11 8.84 16.86
N LEU A 26 -22.93 9.50 15.71
CA LEU A 26 -23.72 10.70 15.38
C LEU A 26 -25.20 10.37 15.14
N GLU A 27 -25.50 9.19 14.57
CA GLU A 27 -26.85 8.72 14.33
C GLU A 27 -27.47 8.05 15.57
N GLU A 28 -26.66 7.31 16.30
CA GLU A 28 -27.01 6.53 17.47
C GLU A 28 -25.99 6.74 18.59
N PRO A 29 -26.20 7.71 19.50
CA PRO A 29 -25.25 8.03 20.57
C PRO A 29 -24.88 6.87 21.50
N SER A 30 -25.71 5.82 21.54
CA SER A 30 -25.48 4.59 22.29
C SER A 30 -24.39 3.71 21.64
N PHE A 31 -24.07 3.87 20.33
CA PHE A 31 -23.10 3.07 19.61
C PHE A 31 -21.65 3.47 19.94
N THR A 32 -21.32 3.40 21.21
CA THR A 32 -19.99 3.73 21.75
C THR A 32 -18.98 2.61 21.50
N ARG A 33 -17.69 2.92 21.67
CA ARG A 33 -16.61 1.90 21.62
C ARG A 33 -16.82 0.77 22.64
N THR A 34 -17.44 1.07 23.77
CA THR A 34 -17.80 0.07 24.78
C THR A 34 -18.93 -0.83 24.28
N GLU A 35 -19.93 -0.24 23.62
CA GLU A 35 -21.03 -1.00 23.07
C GLU A 35 -20.56 -1.95 21.95
N ILE A 36 -19.65 -1.53 21.10
CA ILE A 36 -19.01 -2.42 20.12
C ILE A 36 -18.33 -3.61 20.83
N CYS A 37 -17.66 -3.39 21.95
CA CYS A 37 -17.08 -4.51 22.73
C CYS A 37 -18.14 -5.45 23.28
N ASN A 38 -19.30 -4.93 23.72
CA ASN A 38 -20.43 -5.76 24.17
C ASN A 38 -20.98 -6.62 23.02
N LEU A 39 -21.22 -6.01 21.86
CA LEU A 39 -21.69 -6.68 20.65
C LEU A 39 -20.71 -7.75 20.16
N LEU A 40 -19.40 -7.50 20.29
CA LEU A 40 -18.36 -8.51 20.04
C LEU A 40 -18.36 -9.67 21.06
N GLY A 41 -19.19 -9.60 22.12
CA GLY A 41 -19.22 -10.57 23.21
C GLY A 41 -18.04 -10.43 24.18
N LEU A 42 -17.48 -9.22 24.29
CA LEU A 42 -16.32 -8.89 25.12
C LEU A 42 -16.66 -7.90 26.22
N SER A 43 -17.81 -8.07 26.89
CA SER A 43 -18.31 -7.16 27.95
C SER A 43 -17.30 -6.89 29.08
N LYS A 44 -16.40 -7.86 29.34
CA LYS A 44 -15.31 -7.73 30.33
C LYS A 44 -14.07 -6.99 29.78
N SER A 45 -13.98 -6.74 28.48
CA SER A 45 -12.81 -6.11 27.84
C SER A 45 -13.22 -4.85 27.07
N ARG A 46 -13.61 -3.83 27.81
CA ARG A 46 -14.15 -2.56 27.28
C ARG A 46 -13.16 -1.77 26.40
N SER A 47 -11.85 -2.05 26.51
CA SER A 47 -10.80 -1.41 25.73
C SER A 47 -10.50 -2.13 24.40
N TYR A 48 -11.05 -3.33 24.15
CA TYR A 48 -10.64 -4.16 23.04
C TYR A 48 -10.74 -3.45 21.68
N PHE A 49 -11.83 -2.73 21.42
CA PHE A 49 -12.00 -1.99 20.18
C PHE A 49 -10.93 -0.88 20.03
N ALA A 50 -10.68 -0.12 21.06
CA ALA A 50 -9.63 0.89 21.07
C ALA A 50 -8.22 0.28 20.90
N ASP A 51 -7.97 -0.91 21.45
CA ASP A 51 -6.73 -1.64 21.26
C ASP A 51 -6.57 -2.10 19.82
N VAL A 52 -7.66 -2.55 19.17
CA VAL A 52 -7.67 -2.87 17.75
C VAL A 52 -7.30 -1.65 16.92
N LEU A 53 -7.88 -0.50 17.16
CA LEU A 53 -7.55 0.74 16.45
C LEU A 53 -6.07 1.13 16.62
N ARG A 54 -5.48 0.85 17.79
CA ARG A 54 -4.06 1.12 18.12
C ARG A 54 -3.07 0.06 17.59
N GLY A 55 -3.54 -0.97 16.89
CA GLY A 55 -2.63 -1.94 16.28
C GLY A 55 -2.76 -3.38 16.80
N LYS A 56 -3.63 -3.68 17.77
CA LYS A 56 -3.87 -5.05 18.22
C LYS A 56 -4.35 -5.93 17.07
N LYS A 57 -3.77 -7.12 16.92
CA LYS A 57 -4.17 -8.09 15.92
C LYS A 57 -5.57 -8.63 16.17
N VAL A 58 -6.31 -8.85 15.10
CA VAL A 58 -7.67 -9.37 15.10
C VAL A 58 -7.64 -10.84 14.66
N SER A 59 -8.17 -11.74 15.49
CA SER A 59 -8.27 -13.16 15.13
C SER A 59 -9.34 -13.40 14.07
N PRO A 60 -9.29 -14.51 13.29
CA PRO A 60 -10.32 -14.84 12.29
C PRO A 60 -11.75 -14.88 12.88
N ARG A 61 -11.90 -15.37 14.10
CA ARG A 61 -13.18 -15.37 14.82
C ARG A 61 -13.69 -13.94 15.08
N MET A 62 -12.80 -13.02 15.44
CA MET A 62 -13.18 -11.63 15.68
C MET A 62 -13.45 -10.88 14.39
N VAL A 63 -12.74 -11.20 13.30
CA VAL A 63 -13.04 -10.67 11.96
C VAL A 63 -14.48 -11.01 11.57
N GLN A 64 -14.91 -12.27 11.79
CA GLN A 64 -16.27 -12.67 11.49
C GLN A 64 -17.30 -11.89 12.32
N LYS A 65 -17.04 -11.68 13.61
CA LYS A 65 -17.91 -10.87 14.48
C LYS A 65 -17.98 -9.40 14.04
N PHE A 66 -16.87 -8.81 13.61
CA PHE A 66 -16.90 -7.47 13.03
C PHE A 66 -17.79 -7.42 11.78
N ILE A 67 -17.69 -8.40 10.88
CA ILE A 67 -18.52 -8.49 9.68
C ILE A 67 -20.01 -8.49 10.04
N GLU A 68 -20.39 -9.24 11.07
CA GLU A 68 -21.77 -9.33 11.57
C GLU A 68 -22.26 -7.99 12.15
N ILE A 69 -21.47 -7.34 13.02
CA ILE A 69 -21.82 -6.07 13.66
C ILE A 69 -21.91 -4.93 12.63
N LEU A 70 -21.01 -4.93 11.65
CA LEU A 70 -20.97 -3.95 10.58
C LEU A 70 -22.03 -4.22 9.50
N ASN A 71 -22.74 -5.34 9.60
CA ASN A 71 -23.76 -5.79 8.64
C ASN A 71 -23.26 -5.78 7.18
N LEU A 72 -22.02 -6.24 6.98
CA LEU A 72 -21.39 -6.25 5.67
C LEU A 72 -21.99 -7.33 4.77
N ASN A 73 -22.34 -6.98 3.55
CA ASN A 73 -22.76 -7.96 2.55
C ASN A 73 -21.57 -8.86 2.15
N LYS A 74 -21.84 -9.89 1.32
CA LYS A 74 -20.82 -10.88 0.94
C LYS A 74 -19.56 -10.24 0.32
N LYS A 75 -19.74 -9.26 -0.56
CA LYS A 75 -18.62 -8.58 -1.25
C LYS A 75 -17.82 -7.70 -0.28
N GLU A 76 -18.51 -6.94 0.55
CA GLU A 76 -17.91 -6.09 1.60
C GLU A 76 -17.18 -6.92 2.65
N ALA A 77 -17.76 -8.07 3.04
CA ALA A 77 -17.13 -8.99 3.98
C ALA A 77 -15.83 -9.61 3.44
N GLN A 78 -15.78 -9.95 2.15
CA GLN A 78 -14.56 -10.40 1.50
C GLN A 78 -13.51 -9.27 1.49
N TYR A 79 -13.92 -8.06 1.13
CA TYR A 79 -13.07 -6.88 1.12
C TYR A 79 -12.49 -6.58 2.52
N PHE A 80 -13.34 -6.62 3.57
CA PHE A 80 -12.91 -6.43 4.95
C PHE A 80 -11.88 -7.48 5.39
N LYS A 81 -12.10 -8.76 5.04
CA LYS A 81 -11.12 -9.84 5.31
C LYS A 81 -9.78 -9.59 4.64
N ALA A 82 -9.80 -9.18 3.37
CA ALA A 82 -8.58 -8.87 2.63
C ALA A 82 -7.84 -7.68 3.24
N MET A 83 -8.53 -6.61 3.67
CA MET A 83 -7.91 -5.49 4.40
C MET A 83 -7.24 -5.95 5.71
N VAL A 84 -7.90 -6.81 6.50
CA VAL A 84 -7.31 -7.34 7.73
C VAL A 84 -6.10 -8.22 7.44
N GLN A 85 -6.17 -9.04 6.38
CA GLN A 85 -5.08 -9.91 5.96
C GLN A 85 -3.88 -9.09 5.48
N LEU A 86 -4.12 -8.02 4.72
CA LEU A 86 -3.09 -7.07 4.28
C LEU A 86 -2.37 -6.42 5.46
N ASP A 87 -3.12 -5.90 6.45
CA ASP A 87 -2.58 -5.24 7.66
C ASP A 87 -1.79 -6.21 8.53
N GLN A 88 -2.20 -7.48 8.60
CA GLN A 88 -1.61 -8.48 9.49
C GLN A 88 -0.63 -9.43 8.79
N ALA A 89 -0.31 -9.18 7.52
CA ALA A 89 0.57 -10.01 6.73
C ALA A 89 1.95 -10.18 7.40
N LYS A 90 2.43 -11.42 7.47
CA LYS A 90 3.71 -11.75 8.10
C LYS A 90 4.89 -11.70 7.13
N ASN A 91 4.62 -11.75 5.83
CA ASN A 91 5.61 -11.74 4.77
C ASN A 91 5.02 -11.08 3.51
N GLU A 92 5.90 -10.78 2.57
CA GLU A 92 5.59 -10.09 1.33
C GLU A 92 4.60 -10.88 0.45
N GLN A 93 4.75 -12.20 0.40
CA GLN A 93 3.87 -13.04 -0.42
C GLN A 93 2.41 -12.96 0.01
N VAL A 94 2.14 -13.06 1.32
CA VAL A 94 0.79 -12.93 1.90
C VAL A 94 0.26 -11.53 1.68
N ARG A 95 1.13 -10.52 1.76
CA ARG A 95 0.78 -9.12 1.55
C ARG A 95 0.34 -8.85 0.11
N SER A 96 1.14 -9.31 -0.88
CA SER A 96 0.81 -9.18 -2.30
C SER A 96 -0.50 -9.88 -2.65
N GLN A 97 -0.71 -11.10 -2.15
CA GLN A 97 -1.96 -11.83 -2.37
C GLN A 97 -3.18 -11.08 -1.81
N ALA A 98 -3.08 -10.53 -0.59
CA ALA A 98 -4.17 -9.77 0.00
C ALA A 98 -4.46 -8.47 -0.77
N MET A 99 -3.41 -7.82 -1.31
CA MET A 99 -3.57 -6.64 -2.17
C MET A 99 -4.25 -7.01 -3.49
N GLU A 100 -3.82 -8.09 -4.16
CA GLU A 100 -4.45 -8.58 -5.39
C GLU A 100 -5.94 -8.89 -5.16
N GLU A 101 -6.29 -9.49 -4.02
CA GLU A 101 -7.68 -9.77 -3.66
C GLU A 101 -8.50 -8.49 -3.50
N LEU A 102 -7.96 -7.46 -2.82
CA LEU A 102 -8.61 -6.14 -2.71
C LEU A 102 -8.90 -5.53 -4.07
N LEU A 103 -7.91 -5.53 -4.97
CA LEU A 103 -8.03 -4.99 -6.33
C LEU A 103 -9.04 -5.76 -7.17
N HIS A 104 -9.10 -7.09 -7.02
CA HIS A 104 -10.05 -7.93 -7.74
C HIS A 104 -11.49 -7.67 -7.29
N ILE A 105 -11.71 -7.47 -5.98
CA ILE A 105 -13.03 -7.21 -5.42
C ILE A 105 -13.55 -5.83 -5.82
N HIS A 106 -12.70 -4.80 -5.74
CA HIS A 106 -13.07 -3.43 -6.04
C HIS A 106 -11.88 -2.61 -6.58
N PRO A 107 -11.66 -2.61 -7.89
CA PRO A 107 -10.64 -1.78 -8.50
C PRO A 107 -11.09 -0.31 -8.48
N THR A 108 -10.55 0.49 -7.56
CA THR A 108 -10.73 1.95 -7.56
C THR A 108 -9.47 2.65 -8.02
N PRO A 109 -9.55 3.89 -8.55
CA PRO A 109 -8.36 4.67 -8.89
C PRO A 109 -7.41 4.83 -7.71
N GLU A 110 -7.91 5.02 -6.48
CA GLU A 110 -7.10 5.11 -5.27
C GLU A 110 -6.39 3.78 -4.95
N HIS A 111 -7.05 2.64 -5.18
CA HIS A 111 -6.44 1.32 -5.00
C HIS A 111 -5.37 1.03 -6.03
N LEU A 112 -5.61 1.43 -7.28
CA LEU A 112 -4.60 1.31 -8.35
C LEU A 112 -3.38 2.17 -8.03
N LEU A 113 -3.57 3.41 -7.57
CA LEU A 113 -2.50 4.28 -7.12
C LEU A 113 -1.75 3.71 -5.90
N ASN A 114 -2.45 3.11 -4.95
CA ASN A 114 -1.82 2.46 -3.79
C ASN A 114 -1.07 1.18 -4.18
N SER A 115 -1.62 0.38 -5.10
CA SER A 115 -0.94 -0.80 -5.65
C SER A 115 0.31 -0.40 -6.41
N ASP A 116 0.20 0.60 -7.27
CA ASP A 116 1.32 1.09 -8.08
C ASP A 116 2.39 1.78 -7.22
N ALA A 117 1.99 2.51 -6.16
CA ALA A 117 2.93 3.03 -5.17
C ALA A 117 3.62 1.90 -4.40
N TYR A 118 2.88 0.84 -4.07
CA TYR A 118 3.44 -0.37 -3.49
C TYR A 118 4.47 -1.00 -4.42
N ASP A 119 4.14 -1.22 -5.69
CA ASP A 119 5.06 -1.76 -6.69
C ASP A 119 6.31 -0.89 -6.85
N TYR A 120 6.14 0.45 -6.81
CA TYR A 120 7.24 1.39 -6.90
C TYR A 120 8.23 1.25 -5.73
N TYR A 121 7.73 1.21 -4.50
CA TYR A 121 8.58 1.08 -3.31
C TYR A 121 9.03 -0.36 -3.03
N ALA A 122 8.41 -1.36 -3.64
CA ALA A 122 8.80 -2.76 -3.46
C ALA A 122 10.22 -3.07 -3.93
N LYS A 123 10.75 -2.28 -4.88
CA LYS A 123 12.11 -2.48 -5.43
C LYS A 123 12.85 -1.16 -5.57
N TRP A 124 14.03 -1.09 -4.97
CA TRP A 124 14.90 0.08 -4.97
C TRP A 124 15.25 0.61 -6.36
N TYR A 125 15.34 -0.26 -7.37
CA TYR A 125 15.77 0.14 -8.71
C TYR A 125 14.73 0.97 -9.48
N HIS A 126 13.48 1.04 -9.03
CA HIS A 126 12.48 1.92 -9.65
C HIS A 126 12.82 3.39 -9.39
N SER A 127 13.17 3.75 -8.17
CA SER A 127 13.60 5.12 -7.83
C SER A 127 14.97 5.47 -8.42
N ALA A 128 15.90 4.51 -8.44
CA ALA A 128 17.20 4.71 -9.08
C ALA A 128 17.05 4.95 -10.59
N LEU A 129 16.17 4.18 -11.27
CA LEU A 129 15.88 4.41 -12.69
C LEU A 129 15.25 5.77 -12.91
N PHE A 130 14.27 6.19 -12.11
CA PHE A 130 13.63 7.49 -12.19
C PHE A 130 14.67 8.62 -12.12
N ALA A 131 15.60 8.56 -11.15
CA ALA A 131 16.68 9.53 -11.01
C ALA A 131 17.65 9.54 -12.21
N ILE A 132 17.95 8.37 -12.78
CA ILE A 132 18.81 8.27 -13.98
C ILE A 132 18.15 8.91 -15.21
N LEU A 133 16.83 8.72 -15.38
CA LEU A 133 16.07 9.31 -16.49
C LEU A 133 15.98 10.84 -16.44
N ASP A 134 16.15 11.43 -15.25
CA ASP A 134 16.22 12.88 -15.10
C ASP A 134 17.53 13.45 -15.71
N VAL A 135 18.62 12.72 -15.52
CA VAL A 135 19.97 13.17 -15.89
C VAL A 135 20.37 12.74 -17.31
N LEU A 136 19.88 11.60 -17.77
CA LEU A 136 20.30 11.00 -19.04
C LEU A 136 19.16 10.95 -20.06
N ASP A 137 19.52 11.12 -21.33
CA ASP A 137 18.64 10.88 -22.47
C ASP A 137 18.61 9.39 -22.80
N ILE A 138 17.60 8.70 -22.28
CA ILE A 138 17.40 7.25 -22.42
C ILE A 138 16.15 7.01 -23.25
N ASN A 139 16.30 6.16 -24.27
CA ASN A 139 15.22 5.62 -25.10
C ASN A 139 14.99 4.14 -24.78
N ASP A 140 14.50 3.35 -25.74
CA ASP A 140 14.26 1.92 -25.58
C ASP A 140 15.54 1.10 -25.34
N ASP A 141 16.72 1.65 -25.66
CA ASP A 141 18.00 1.03 -25.28
C ASP A 141 18.35 1.34 -23.83
N LEU A 142 18.08 0.39 -22.95
CA LEU A 142 18.36 0.49 -21.53
C LEU A 142 19.78 0.05 -21.11
N ARG A 143 20.63 -0.32 -22.05
CA ARG A 143 22.03 -0.71 -21.76
C ARG A 143 22.86 0.38 -21.10
N PRO A 144 22.70 1.68 -21.45
CA PRO A 144 23.39 2.77 -20.74
C PRO A 144 22.99 2.88 -19.26
N VAL A 145 21.71 2.60 -18.93
CA VAL A 145 21.21 2.54 -17.54
C VAL A 145 21.84 1.34 -16.83
N GLN A 146 21.79 0.16 -17.44
CA GLN A 146 22.32 -1.07 -16.85
C GLN A 146 23.81 -0.96 -16.48
N LYS A 147 24.57 -0.18 -17.23
CA LYS A 147 26.00 0.06 -16.96
C LYS A 147 26.23 0.95 -15.75
N ARG A 148 25.27 1.81 -15.40
CA ARG A 148 25.40 2.81 -14.33
C ARG A 148 24.73 2.42 -13.02
N ILE A 149 23.84 1.46 -13.08
CA ILE A 149 23.11 1.01 -11.90
C ILE A 149 23.84 -0.10 -11.17
N PHE A 150 24.01 0.04 -9.87
CA PHE A 150 24.66 -0.94 -9.00
C PHE A 150 23.79 -1.24 -7.76
N PRO A 151 23.61 -2.51 -7.38
CA PRO A 151 23.96 -3.74 -8.11
C PRO A 151 23.30 -3.85 -9.49
N LYS A 152 23.87 -4.68 -10.38
CA LYS A 152 23.35 -4.81 -11.75
C LYS A 152 21.90 -5.30 -11.77
N VAL A 153 21.06 -4.59 -12.51
CA VAL A 153 19.67 -4.96 -12.79
C VAL A 153 19.56 -5.47 -14.22
N SER A 154 18.80 -6.55 -14.44
CA SER A 154 18.60 -7.09 -15.80
C SER A 154 17.80 -6.14 -16.69
N LEU A 155 18.04 -6.17 -18.01
CA LEU A 155 17.30 -5.33 -18.96
C LEU A 155 15.78 -5.55 -18.88
N GLY A 156 15.33 -6.80 -18.69
CA GLY A 156 13.92 -7.10 -18.52
C GLY A 156 13.30 -6.43 -17.28
N LYS A 157 14.00 -6.40 -16.15
CA LYS A 157 13.56 -5.68 -14.94
C LYS A 157 13.54 -4.15 -15.15
N LEU A 158 14.52 -3.61 -15.87
CA LEU A 158 14.54 -2.19 -16.22
C LEU A 158 13.39 -1.83 -17.17
N SER A 159 13.10 -2.66 -18.17
CA SER A 159 11.97 -2.47 -19.07
C SER A 159 10.63 -2.50 -18.32
N SER A 160 10.43 -3.49 -17.45
CA SER A 160 9.23 -3.55 -16.58
C SER A 160 9.12 -2.34 -15.66
N SER A 161 10.26 -1.82 -15.18
CA SER A 161 10.32 -0.61 -14.37
C SER A 161 9.90 0.65 -15.15
N ILE A 162 10.33 0.80 -16.41
CA ILE A 162 9.85 1.88 -17.29
C ILE A 162 8.33 1.82 -17.45
N GLN A 163 7.78 0.64 -17.73
CA GLN A 163 6.34 0.48 -17.89
C GLN A 163 5.58 0.84 -16.59
N LEU A 164 6.10 0.45 -15.44
CA LEU A 164 5.56 0.86 -14.15
C LEU A 164 5.58 2.39 -13.98
N LEU A 165 6.71 3.03 -14.23
CA LEU A 165 6.86 4.49 -14.10
C LEU A 165 5.92 5.26 -15.05
N ILE A 166 5.71 4.75 -16.27
CA ILE A 166 4.74 5.32 -17.23
C ILE A 166 3.32 5.15 -16.70
N ARG A 167 2.95 3.96 -16.22
CA ARG A 167 1.62 3.68 -15.65
C ARG A 167 1.31 4.56 -14.45
N LEU A 168 2.31 4.84 -13.62
CA LEU A 168 2.24 5.79 -12.49
C LEU A 168 2.15 7.26 -12.93
N GLY A 169 2.33 7.57 -14.22
CA GLY A 169 2.40 8.94 -14.71
C GLY A 169 3.63 9.71 -14.25
N LEU A 170 4.68 9.00 -13.77
CA LEU A 170 5.92 9.58 -13.28
C LEU A 170 6.91 9.85 -14.41
N VAL A 171 6.82 9.08 -15.49
CA VAL A 171 7.68 9.18 -16.68
C VAL A 171 6.81 9.24 -17.92
N ARG A 172 7.24 10.00 -18.89
CA ARG A 172 6.66 10.04 -20.24
C ARG A 172 7.78 10.04 -21.29
N GLN A 173 7.46 9.60 -22.48
CA GLN A 173 8.34 9.74 -23.62
C GLN A 173 8.15 11.15 -24.23
N ASN A 174 9.22 11.87 -24.47
CA ASN A 174 9.18 13.19 -25.10
C ASN A 174 9.11 13.06 -26.64
N SER A 175 9.04 14.19 -27.35
CA SER A 175 9.01 14.24 -28.83
C SER A 175 10.21 13.58 -29.50
N ASP A 176 11.35 13.54 -28.83
CA ASP A 176 12.61 12.99 -29.34
C ASP A 176 12.77 11.49 -29.03
N GLY A 177 11.74 10.88 -28.40
CA GLY A 177 11.70 9.47 -28.05
C GLY A 177 12.44 9.11 -26.76
N PHE A 178 12.85 10.10 -25.95
CA PHE A 178 13.50 9.84 -24.65
C PHE A 178 12.52 9.82 -23.51
N TYR A 179 12.74 8.91 -22.56
CA TYR A 179 11.99 8.82 -21.31
C TYR A 179 12.42 9.94 -20.36
N LYS A 180 11.49 10.75 -19.92
CA LYS A 180 11.74 11.88 -19.01
C LYS A 180 10.73 11.90 -17.86
N PRO A 181 11.15 12.28 -16.64
CA PRO A 181 10.26 12.52 -15.53
C PRO A 181 9.19 13.56 -15.87
N THR A 182 7.99 13.36 -15.36
CA THR A 182 6.87 14.32 -15.49
C THR A 182 6.82 15.32 -14.35
N LYS A 183 7.54 15.03 -13.25
CA LYS A 183 7.64 15.84 -12.03
C LYS A 183 9.05 15.76 -11.47
N ASP A 184 9.49 16.85 -10.85
CA ASP A 184 10.82 16.94 -10.26
C ASP A 184 10.99 16.08 -9.00
N SER A 185 9.90 15.68 -8.36
CA SER A 185 9.92 14.87 -7.15
C SER A 185 8.71 13.94 -7.04
N ILE A 186 8.92 12.82 -6.34
CA ILE A 186 7.89 11.87 -5.98
C ILE A 186 7.62 12.02 -4.49
N SER A 187 6.36 12.22 -4.13
CA SER A 187 5.90 12.18 -2.74
C SER A 187 5.07 10.93 -2.49
N SER A 188 5.28 10.30 -1.34
CA SER A 188 4.44 9.18 -0.89
C SER A 188 3.00 9.61 -0.56
N GLY A 189 2.72 10.92 -0.59
CA GLY A 189 1.41 11.49 -0.27
C GLY A 189 1.00 11.28 1.20
N PRO A 190 -0.24 11.61 1.56
CA PRO A 190 -0.76 11.44 2.92
C PRO A 190 -1.02 9.98 3.31
N TYR A 191 -0.91 9.07 2.36
CA TYR A 191 -1.10 7.62 2.56
C TYR A 191 0.24 6.96 2.91
N ASN A 192 0.76 7.29 4.09
CA ASN A 192 1.95 6.64 4.62
C ASN A 192 1.66 5.17 4.92
N ASN A 193 2.08 4.30 4.03
CA ASN A 193 2.30 2.92 4.38
C ASN A 193 3.68 2.83 5.03
N ASP A 194 3.75 3.19 6.32
CA ASP A 194 4.99 3.29 7.08
C ASP A 194 5.86 2.03 6.97
N GLU A 195 5.22 0.86 6.89
CA GLU A 195 5.93 -0.41 6.74
C GLU A 195 6.58 -0.56 5.35
N LEU A 196 5.89 -0.17 4.28
CA LEU A 196 6.44 -0.24 2.92
C LEU A 196 7.62 0.72 2.75
N ILE A 197 7.47 1.96 3.23
CA ILE A 197 8.54 2.95 3.21
C ILE A 197 9.71 2.50 4.06
N ARG A 198 9.46 1.94 5.24
CA ARG A 198 10.51 1.38 6.10
C ARG A 198 11.27 0.24 5.41
N GLN A 199 10.58 -0.68 4.74
CA GLN A 199 11.22 -1.77 4.00
C GLN A 199 12.04 -1.26 2.82
N TYR A 200 11.53 -0.26 2.09
CA TYR A 200 12.28 0.41 1.04
C TYR A 200 13.55 1.07 1.60
N GLN A 201 13.47 1.77 2.73
CA GLN A 201 14.62 2.39 3.39
C GLN A 201 15.64 1.34 3.82
N LEU A 202 15.21 0.19 4.36
CA LEU A 202 16.10 -0.92 4.70
C LEU A 202 16.83 -1.46 3.47
N GLN A 203 16.15 -1.63 2.33
CA GLN A 203 16.81 -1.99 1.07
C GLN A 203 17.89 -0.95 0.70
N CYS A 204 17.59 0.35 0.81
CA CYS A 204 18.55 1.42 0.52
C CYS A 204 19.76 1.38 1.45
N PHE A 205 19.58 1.06 2.74
CA PHE A 205 20.69 0.91 3.70
C PHE A 205 21.58 -0.29 3.35
N GLU A 206 21.02 -1.44 3.01
CA GLU A 206 21.81 -2.60 2.59
C GLU A 206 22.59 -2.33 1.30
N LEU A 207 21.98 -1.65 0.32
CA LEU A 207 22.67 -1.22 -0.90
C LEU A 207 23.81 -0.24 -0.61
N SER A 208 23.60 0.71 0.29
CA SER A 208 24.64 1.67 0.70
C SER A 208 25.82 0.95 1.35
N LYS A 209 25.55 -0.01 2.22
CA LYS A 209 26.57 -0.87 2.84
C LYS A 209 27.34 -1.67 1.79
N GLU A 210 26.65 -2.31 0.85
CA GLU A 210 27.29 -3.08 -0.23
C GLU A 210 28.18 -2.18 -1.09
N ALA A 211 27.70 -0.99 -1.44
CA ALA A 211 28.47 -0.02 -2.23
C ALA A 211 29.74 0.45 -1.52
N LEU A 212 29.68 0.67 -0.19
CA LEU A 212 30.86 1.06 0.60
C LEU A 212 31.89 -0.06 0.74
N LEU A 213 31.46 -1.32 0.73
CA LEU A 213 32.34 -2.49 0.85
C LEU A 213 32.90 -2.94 -0.51
N THR A 214 32.35 -2.46 -1.63
CA THR A 214 32.80 -2.81 -2.97
C THR A 214 33.89 -1.80 -3.41
N PRO A 215 35.15 -2.24 -3.66
CA PRO A 215 36.20 -1.34 -4.11
C PRO A 215 35.77 -0.66 -5.42
N SER A 216 35.91 0.66 -5.48
CA SER A 216 35.79 1.42 -6.74
C SER A 216 36.88 0.95 -7.71
N LYS A 217 36.46 0.45 -8.87
CA LYS A 217 37.36 0.13 -9.98
C LYS A 217 37.73 1.38 -10.74
#